data_cad7afe79d1ba5535e5d4d1596d8177d
#
_entry.id   cad7afe79d1ba5535e5d4d1596d8177d
#
_cell.length_a   1.000
_cell.length_b   1.000
_cell.length_c   1.000
_cell.angle_alpha   90.00
_cell.angle_beta   90.00
_cell.angle_gamma   90.00
#
_symmetry.space_group_name_H-M   'P 1'
#
loop_
_entity.id
_entity.type
_entity.pdbx_description
1 polymer ?
#
loop_
_entity_poly.entity_id
_entity_poly.type
_entity_poly.pdbx_seq_one_letter_code
_entity_poly.pdbx_strand_id
1 'polypeptide(L)'
;MSKLTRAVQTFLFTAMAFAAQASQGTANPSSEFDPALTGRISMDGSIISSACDIDTGDGYQEISMPGETRGHIKRTGEGEPQDFSIQLTHCALDPSAEPASWQYINIIFDGQDEDGLFRVSGNASGIALELKDSQGNVIHPGEPTPWQQSTVTNNRLDYRFTLKNTVRNLVVGDYSAIIRYRIEYF
;
A
#
# COMPACT_ATOMS: atom_id res chain seq x y z
N MET A 1 54.44 -4.56 87.35
CA MET A 1 54.77 -3.22 87.92
C MET A 1 53.97 -2.24 87.07
N SER A 2 52.89 -1.81 87.68
CA SER A 2 52.66 -0.45 88.17
C SER A 2 52.36 0.52 86.99
N LYS A 3 51.33 1.18 86.84
CA LYS A 3 50.35 1.94 87.63
C LYS A 3 49.38 2.52 86.55
N LEU A 4 48.11 2.37 86.64
CA LEU A 4 47.19 3.32 87.24
C LEU A 4 47.47 4.78 86.92
N THR A 5 46.63 5.41 86.14
CA THR A 5 46.03 6.68 86.51
C THR A 5 44.88 7.07 85.54
N ARG A 6 43.70 6.96 86.05
CA ARG A 6 42.69 7.99 86.27
C ARG A 6 42.21 8.77 84.99
N ALA A 7 41.11 8.41 84.59
CA ALA A 7 39.88 9.16 84.34
C ALA A 7 40.00 10.69 84.55
N VAL A 8 39.76 11.38 83.50
CA VAL A 8 39.13 12.72 83.54
C VAL A 8 38.02 12.67 82.50
N GLN A 9 36.83 12.58 83.01
CA GLN A 9 35.60 12.84 82.27
C GLN A 9 35.55 14.32 81.97
N THR A 10 35.78 14.70 80.74
CA THR A 10 35.42 16.00 80.26
C THR A 10 34.22 15.83 79.39
N PHE A 11 33.06 16.18 79.93
CA PHE A 11 31.85 16.38 79.16
C PHE A 11 32.06 17.57 78.23
N LEU A 12 32.32 17.27 76.99
CA LEU A 12 32.23 18.24 75.94
C LEU A 12 30.83 18.11 75.31
N PHE A 13 30.03 19.10 75.63
CA PHE A 13 28.79 19.35 74.89
C PHE A 13 29.17 19.63 73.47
N THR A 14 29.12 18.63 72.64
CA THR A 14 29.12 18.87 71.19
C THR A 14 27.70 19.24 70.79
N ALA A 15 27.55 20.50 70.57
CA ALA A 15 26.38 21.07 69.88
C ALA A 15 26.24 20.33 68.52
N MET A 16 25.22 19.51 68.38
CA MET A 16 24.81 18.99 67.07
C MET A 16 24.30 20.16 66.28
N ALA A 17 25.16 20.74 65.49
CA ALA A 17 24.72 21.55 64.35
C ALA A 17 24.02 20.59 63.37
N PHE A 18 22.70 20.62 63.36
CA PHE A 18 21.93 20.08 62.26
C PHE A 18 22.28 20.92 61.06
N ALA A 19 23.23 20.46 60.26
CA ALA A 19 23.40 20.93 58.93
C ALA A 19 22.16 20.43 58.16
N ALA A 20 21.22 21.35 57.96
CA ALA A 20 20.18 21.17 57.00
C ALA A 20 20.89 20.99 55.64
N GLN A 21 21.08 19.76 55.21
CA GLN A 21 21.43 19.47 53.83
C GLN A 21 20.21 19.88 53.02
N ALA A 22 20.24 21.08 52.50
CA ALA A 22 19.42 21.42 51.34
C ALA A 22 19.85 20.42 50.24
N SER A 23 19.13 19.32 50.12
CA SER A 23 19.17 18.55 48.91
C SER A 23 18.76 19.47 47.78
N GLN A 24 19.76 19.98 47.09
CA GLN A 24 19.56 20.54 45.76
C GLN A 24 19.10 19.34 44.93
N GLY A 25 17.80 19.12 44.93
CA GLY A 25 17.16 18.34 43.88
C GLY A 25 17.57 19.00 42.59
N THR A 26 18.56 18.42 41.93
CA THR A 26 18.70 18.61 40.49
C THR A 26 17.36 18.18 39.94
N ALA A 27 16.49 19.13 39.71
CA ALA A 27 15.36 18.95 38.83
C ALA A 27 15.98 18.51 37.49
N ASN A 28 16.13 17.20 37.34
CA ASN A 28 16.18 16.66 36.01
C ASN A 28 14.91 17.22 35.33
N PRO A 29 15.01 17.96 34.25
CA PRO A 29 13.86 18.15 33.41
C PRO A 29 13.59 16.79 32.72
N SER A 30 13.12 15.81 33.51
CA SER A 30 12.32 14.79 32.94
C SER A 30 11.20 15.57 32.28
N SER A 31 11.25 15.67 30.97
CA SER A 31 10.16 16.21 30.17
C SER A 31 8.96 15.32 30.48
N GLU A 32 8.26 15.68 31.54
CA GLU A 32 6.97 15.12 31.89
C GLU A 32 6.08 15.50 30.72
N PHE A 33 5.90 14.57 29.82
CA PHE A 33 5.01 14.72 28.69
C PHE A 33 3.61 14.94 29.25
N ASP A 34 3.17 16.18 29.25
CA ASP A 34 1.78 16.49 29.58
C ASP A 34 0.89 15.90 28.47
N PRO A 35 0.09 14.88 28.74
CA PRO A 35 -0.76 14.26 27.74
C PRO A 35 -1.81 15.23 27.19
N ALA A 36 -2.07 16.36 27.86
CA ALA A 36 -2.99 17.39 27.39
C ALA A 36 -2.38 18.33 26.34
N LEU A 37 -1.05 18.44 26.29
CA LEU A 37 -0.33 19.34 25.39
C LEU A 37 0.57 18.62 24.41
N THR A 38 0.68 17.28 24.49
CA THR A 38 1.52 16.48 23.62
C THR A 38 0.70 15.67 22.65
N GLY A 39 1.04 15.79 21.38
CA GLY A 39 0.50 14.97 20.30
C GLY A 39 1.56 14.02 19.76
N ARG A 40 1.14 12.91 19.19
CA ARG A 40 2.00 11.99 18.47
C ARG A 40 1.58 11.94 17.00
N ILE A 41 2.55 12.06 16.12
CA ILE A 41 2.38 11.81 14.69
C ILE A 41 3.21 10.58 14.39
N SER A 42 2.56 9.54 13.87
CA SER A 42 3.26 8.36 13.34
C SER A 42 3.31 8.49 11.82
N MET A 43 4.47 8.23 11.26
CA MET A 43 4.67 8.16 9.82
C MET A 43 5.29 6.82 9.50
N ASP A 44 4.67 6.10 8.61
CA ASP A 44 5.16 4.84 8.08
C ASP A 44 5.40 5.01 6.58
N GLY A 45 6.46 4.42 6.08
CA GLY A 45 6.81 4.48 4.68
C GLY A 45 7.77 3.36 4.32
N SER A 46 7.86 3.06 3.05
CA SER A 46 8.84 2.12 2.51
C SER A 46 9.59 2.76 1.35
N ILE A 47 10.86 2.39 1.21
CA ILE A 47 11.64 2.70 0.02
C ILE A 47 11.60 1.43 -0.83
N ILE A 48 11.03 1.57 -2.03
CA ILE A 48 10.97 0.48 -3.00
C ILE A 48 11.91 0.79 -4.16
N SER A 49 12.50 -0.26 -4.74
CA SER A 49 13.24 -0.14 -5.98
C SER A 49 12.28 -0.40 -7.13
N SER A 50 11.79 0.66 -7.75
CA SER A 50 10.97 0.58 -8.95
C SER A 50 11.58 1.43 -10.05
N ALA A 51 11.42 1.00 -11.30
CA ALA A 51 11.90 1.77 -12.44
C ALA A 51 11.02 2.96 -12.75
N CYS A 52 9.73 2.91 -12.42
CA CYS A 52 8.75 3.96 -12.66
C CYS A 52 7.82 4.11 -11.46
N ASP A 53 7.23 5.29 -11.32
CA ASP A 53 6.09 5.54 -10.45
C ASP A 53 4.79 5.38 -11.25
N ILE A 54 3.71 5.08 -10.56
CA ILE A 54 2.36 5.14 -11.13
C ILE A 54 1.86 6.58 -10.97
N ASP A 55 1.28 7.16 -12.00
CA ASP A 55 0.65 8.47 -11.88
C ASP A 55 -0.39 8.46 -10.75
N THR A 56 -0.43 9.54 -9.98
CA THR A 56 -1.28 9.61 -8.77
C THR A 56 -2.76 9.46 -9.07
N GLY A 57 -3.21 9.88 -10.27
CA GLY A 57 -4.58 9.69 -10.74
C GLY A 57 -4.88 8.21 -11.04
N ASP A 58 -3.88 7.45 -11.43
CA ASP A 58 -4.03 6.06 -11.85
C ASP A 58 -3.86 5.06 -10.71
N GLY A 59 -3.25 5.48 -9.60
CA GLY A 59 -3.15 4.63 -8.41
C GLY A 59 -4.50 4.25 -7.79
N TYR A 60 -5.55 5.01 -8.09
CA TYR A 60 -6.93 4.74 -7.73
C TYR A 60 -7.86 5.26 -8.83
N GLN A 61 -8.36 4.35 -9.66
CA GLN A 61 -9.27 4.69 -10.75
C GLN A 61 -10.68 4.15 -10.47
N GLU A 62 -11.70 4.95 -10.73
CA GLU A 62 -13.08 4.52 -10.77
C GLU A 62 -13.55 4.47 -12.23
N ILE A 63 -13.81 3.25 -12.71
CA ILE A 63 -14.20 3.00 -14.09
C ILE A 63 -15.69 2.70 -14.13
N SER A 64 -16.44 3.57 -14.81
CA SER A 64 -17.87 3.37 -15.01
C SER A 64 -18.11 2.56 -16.30
N MET A 65 -18.70 1.37 -16.13
CA MET A 65 -19.11 0.54 -17.24
C MET A 65 -20.42 1.06 -17.86
N PRO A 66 -20.58 0.96 -19.17
CA PRO A 66 -21.85 1.30 -19.83
C PRO A 66 -23.01 0.46 -19.29
N GLY A 67 -24.20 1.08 -19.21
CA GLY A 67 -25.42 0.36 -18.85
C GLY A 67 -25.85 -0.62 -19.95
N GLU A 68 -26.01 -1.89 -19.61
CA GLU A 68 -26.31 -2.95 -20.55
C GLU A 68 -27.71 -3.53 -20.38
N THR A 69 -28.34 -3.91 -21.47
CA THR A 69 -29.62 -4.63 -21.40
C THR A 69 -29.38 -6.14 -21.36
N ARG A 70 -30.21 -6.82 -20.56
CA ARG A 70 -30.18 -8.31 -20.53
C ARG A 70 -30.34 -8.92 -21.90
N GLY A 71 -31.16 -8.31 -22.78
CA GLY A 71 -31.37 -8.80 -24.14
C GLY A 71 -30.12 -8.67 -25.02
N HIS A 72 -29.35 -7.61 -24.85
CA HIS A 72 -28.09 -7.42 -25.56
C HIS A 72 -27.07 -8.49 -25.13
N ILE A 73 -26.77 -8.58 -23.85
CA ILE A 73 -25.80 -9.57 -23.31
C ILE A 73 -26.20 -11.00 -23.67
N LYS A 74 -27.49 -11.34 -23.64
CA LYS A 74 -27.93 -12.69 -24.07
C LYS A 74 -27.70 -13.01 -25.53
N ARG A 75 -27.80 -11.99 -26.42
CA ARG A 75 -27.61 -12.21 -27.87
C ARG A 75 -26.15 -12.22 -28.26
N THR A 76 -25.34 -11.31 -27.69
CA THR A 76 -23.95 -11.11 -28.08
C THR A 76 -22.99 -11.96 -27.24
N GLY A 77 -23.41 -12.35 -26.03
CA GLY A 77 -22.55 -12.99 -25.04
C GLY A 77 -21.72 -11.98 -24.23
N GLU A 78 -21.72 -10.70 -24.62
CA GLU A 78 -20.89 -9.66 -24.02
C GLU A 78 -21.56 -8.29 -24.07
N GLY A 79 -21.09 -7.36 -23.25
CA GLY A 79 -21.47 -5.96 -23.25
C GLY A 79 -20.49 -5.11 -24.03
N GLU A 80 -20.76 -3.79 -24.08
CA GLU A 80 -19.87 -2.83 -24.68
C GLU A 80 -18.55 -2.74 -23.89
N PRO A 81 -17.41 -2.69 -24.59
CA PRO A 81 -16.11 -2.60 -23.92
C PRO A 81 -15.86 -1.21 -23.34
N GLN A 82 -15.11 -1.16 -22.27
CA GLN A 82 -14.65 0.08 -21.64
C GLN A 82 -13.13 0.07 -21.56
N ASP A 83 -12.50 1.04 -22.20
CA ASP A 83 -11.05 1.21 -22.18
C ASP A 83 -10.60 1.99 -20.94
N PHE A 84 -9.44 1.64 -20.43
CA PHE A 84 -8.72 2.41 -19.41
C PHE A 84 -7.22 2.27 -19.61
N SER A 85 -6.45 3.11 -18.95
CA SER A 85 -4.99 3.07 -19.02
C SER A 85 -4.35 3.30 -17.68
N ILE A 86 -3.11 2.84 -17.54
CA ILE A 86 -2.24 3.11 -16.42
C ILE A 86 -1.05 3.91 -16.95
N GLN A 87 -0.86 5.13 -16.45
CA GLN A 87 0.25 5.98 -16.83
C GLN A 87 1.40 5.80 -15.84
N LEU A 88 2.57 5.49 -16.37
CA LEU A 88 3.82 5.43 -15.62
C LEU A 88 4.56 6.77 -15.75
N THR A 89 5.15 7.23 -14.65
CA THR A 89 5.88 8.49 -14.57
C THR A 89 7.25 8.28 -13.93
N HIS A 90 8.12 9.26 -14.03
CA HIS A 90 9.47 9.26 -13.40
C HIS A 90 10.26 7.98 -13.63
N CYS A 91 10.15 7.40 -14.83
CA CYS A 91 10.84 6.16 -15.15
C CYS A 91 12.36 6.36 -15.15
N ALA A 92 13.04 5.72 -14.21
CA ALA A 92 14.50 5.69 -14.12
C ALA A 92 15.05 4.53 -14.97
N LEU A 93 14.81 4.58 -16.28
CA LEU A 93 15.40 3.63 -17.22
C LEU A 93 16.82 4.13 -17.54
N ASP A 94 17.84 3.34 -17.23
CA ASP A 94 19.21 3.64 -17.62
C ASP A 94 19.48 3.06 -19.00
N PRO A 95 19.48 3.88 -20.07
CA PRO A 95 19.74 3.40 -21.41
C PRO A 95 21.20 2.96 -21.63
N SER A 96 22.08 3.23 -20.68
CA SER A 96 23.49 2.87 -20.74
C SER A 96 23.83 1.62 -19.91
N ALA A 97 22.88 1.08 -19.11
CA ALA A 97 23.09 -0.14 -18.36
C ALA A 97 23.17 -1.35 -19.30
N GLU A 98 24.24 -2.15 -19.17
CA GLU A 98 24.38 -3.40 -19.90
C GLU A 98 24.40 -4.60 -18.92
N PRO A 99 23.44 -5.53 -19.02
CA PRO A 99 22.19 -5.44 -19.80
C PRO A 99 21.29 -4.35 -19.25
N ALA A 100 20.58 -3.66 -20.13
CA ALA A 100 19.67 -2.58 -19.71
C ALA A 100 18.71 -3.09 -18.64
N SER A 101 18.94 -2.67 -17.41
CA SER A 101 18.11 -3.02 -16.26
C SER A 101 16.76 -2.35 -16.42
N TRP A 102 15.69 -3.05 -16.05
CA TRP A 102 14.31 -2.54 -16.06
C TRP A 102 13.69 -2.27 -17.44
N GLN A 103 14.05 -3.08 -18.44
CA GLN A 103 13.46 -2.92 -19.77
C GLN A 103 12.13 -3.62 -19.96
N TYR A 104 11.79 -4.52 -19.07
CA TYR A 104 10.58 -5.31 -19.18
C TYR A 104 9.73 -5.15 -17.92
N ILE A 105 8.44 -5.01 -18.15
CA ILE A 105 7.44 -4.96 -17.10
C ILE A 105 6.40 -6.03 -17.35
N ASN A 106 5.85 -6.57 -16.28
CA ASN A 106 4.58 -7.24 -16.30
C ASN A 106 3.65 -6.63 -15.23
N ILE A 107 2.39 -6.90 -15.37
CA ILE A 107 1.38 -6.46 -14.41
C ILE A 107 0.59 -7.67 -13.98
N ILE A 108 0.31 -7.73 -12.69
CA ILE A 108 -0.56 -8.74 -12.13
C ILE A 108 -1.80 -8.02 -11.62
N PHE A 109 -2.95 -8.42 -12.12
CA PHE A 109 -4.25 -7.92 -11.68
C PHE A 109 -4.88 -8.92 -10.72
N ASP A 110 -5.04 -8.54 -9.45
CA ASP A 110 -5.63 -9.35 -8.40
C ASP A 110 -7.11 -9.03 -8.24
N GLY A 111 -7.94 -10.06 -8.22
CA GLY A 111 -9.38 -9.96 -8.04
C GLY A 111 -9.96 -11.34 -7.70
N GLN A 112 -11.26 -11.38 -7.46
CA GLN A 112 -11.92 -12.66 -7.28
C GLN A 112 -12.07 -13.35 -8.64
N ASP A 113 -11.68 -14.61 -8.71
CA ASP A 113 -11.81 -15.43 -9.92
C ASP A 113 -13.22 -15.99 -10.09
N GLU A 114 -13.71 -15.99 -11.32
CA GLU A 114 -14.91 -16.69 -11.78
C GLU A 114 -14.64 -17.26 -13.17
N ASP A 115 -14.23 -18.53 -13.20
CA ASP A 115 -13.92 -19.27 -14.43
C ASP A 115 -12.85 -18.56 -15.31
N GLY A 116 -11.82 -17.99 -14.65
CA GLY A 116 -10.73 -17.25 -15.30
C GLY A 116 -11.04 -15.79 -15.61
N LEU A 117 -12.21 -15.29 -15.25
CA LEU A 117 -12.63 -13.91 -15.37
C LEU A 117 -12.71 -13.25 -14.00
N PHE A 118 -12.77 -11.93 -13.96
CA PHE A 118 -12.93 -11.18 -12.71
C PHE A 118 -14.39 -11.20 -12.28
N ARG A 119 -14.63 -11.76 -11.10
CA ARG A 119 -15.96 -11.81 -10.50
C ARG A 119 -16.48 -10.44 -10.17
N VAL A 120 -17.75 -10.21 -10.43
CA VAL A 120 -18.49 -9.04 -9.97
C VAL A 120 -19.32 -9.36 -8.73
N SER A 121 -19.59 -8.35 -7.93
CA SER A 121 -20.45 -8.39 -6.74
C SER A 121 -21.62 -7.45 -6.94
N GLY A 122 -22.76 -7.74 -6.29
CA GLY A 122 -23.95 -6.90 -6.36
C GLY A 122 -25.22 -7.71 -6.56
N ASN A 123 -26.27 -7.06 -7.09
CA ASN A 123 -27.57 -7.68 -7.34
C ASN A 123 -27.63 -8.37 -8.71
N ALA A 124 -26.78 -7.97 -9.65
CA ALA A 124 -26.64 -8.66 -10.94
C ALA A 124 -25.93 -10.00 -10.76
N SER A 125 -26.26 -10.97 -11.56
CA SER A 125 -25.57 -12.27 -11.58
C SER A 125 -25.59 -12.91 -12.97
N GLY A 126 -24.71 -13.88 -13.19
CA GLY A 126 -24.51 -14.53 -14.48
C GLY A 126 -23.63 -13.71 -15.44
N ILE A 127 -22.83 -12.81 -14.86
CA ILE A 127 -21.88 -11.96 -15.56
C ILE A 127 -20.53 -11.96 -14.82
N ALA A 128 -19.46 -11.76 -15.56
CA ALA A 128 -18.10 -11.53 -15.06
C ALA A 128 -17.38 -10.52 -15.96
N LEU A 129 -16.27 -9.94 -15.50
CA LEU A 129 -15.48 -9.01 -16.29
C LEU A 129 -14.29 -9.72 -16.93
N GLU A 130 -14.17 -9.62 -18.25
CA GLU A 130 -12.98 -9.98 -19.00
C GLU A 130 -12.06 -8.75 -19.07
N LEU A 131 -10.80 -8.94 -18.76
CA LEU A 131 -9.76 -7.93 -18.92
C LEU A 131 -8.84 -8.34 -20.06
N LYS A 132 -8.56 -7.41 -20.97
CA LYS A 132 -7.62 -7.59 -22.07
C LYS A 132 -6.58 -6.49 -22.10
N ASP A 133 -5.38 -6.84 -22.57
CA ASP A 133 -4.35 -5.88 -22.91
C ASP A 133 -4.59 -5.26 -24.31
N SER A 134 -3.72 -4.32 -24.70
CA SER A 134 -3.79 -3.66 -26.02
C SER A 134 -3.54 -4.61 -27.21
N GLN A 135 -2.98 -5.79 -26.97
CA GLN A 135 -2.74 -6.81 -27.99
C GLN A 135 -3.89 -7.80 -28.09
N GLY A 136 -4.87 -7.71 -27.18
CA GLY A 136 -6.03 -8.60 -27.12
C GLY A 136 -5.83 -9.87 -26.30
N ASN A 137 -4.71 -9.99 -25.58
CA ASN A 137 -4.51 -11.12 -24.67
C ASN A 137 -5.45 -10.98 -23.46
N VAL A 138 -6.12 -12.08 -23.12
CA VAL A 138 -6.96 -12.14 -21.93
C VAL A 138 -6.06 -12.23 -20.69
N ILE A 139 -6.36 -11.43 -19.69
CA ILE A 139 -5.66 -11.37 -18.43
C ILE A 139 -6.52 -12.04 -17.36
N HIS A 140 -5.95 -13.03 -16.69
CA HIS A 140 -6.62 -13.79 -15.63
C HIS A 140 -6.28 -13.23 -14.24
N PRO A 141 -7.20 -13.32 -13.27
CA PRO A 141 -6.93 -12.88 -11.91
C PRO A 141 -5.72 -13.58 -11.29
N GLY A 142 -4.77 -12.79 -10.78
CA GLY A 142 -3.57 -13.28 -10.11
C GLY A 142 -2.46 -13.77 -11.03
N GLU A 143 -2.66 -13.80 -12.34
CA GLU A 143 -1.64 -14.20 -13.31
C GLU A 143 -0.88 -12.98 -13.86
N PRO A 144 0.44 -13.12 -14.11
CA PRO A 144 1.21 -12.04 -14.73
C PRO A 144 0.82 -11.87 -16.20
N THR A 145 0.73 -10.62 -16.66
CA THR A 145 0.59 -10.32 -18.07
C THR A 145 1.84 -10.74 -18.84
N PRO A 146 1.74 -10.95 -20.16
CA PRO A 146 2.93 -11.06 -20.99
C PRO A 146 3.88 -9.88 -20.76
N TRP A 147 5.18 -10.16 -20.83
CA TRP A 147 6.21 -9.15 -20.70
C TRP A 147 6.05 -8.04 -21.76
N GLN A 148 6.02 -6.83 -21.30
CA GLN A 148 5.97 -5.65 -22.16
C GLN A 148 7.28 -4.89 -22.02
N GLN A 149 7.84 -4.47 -23.14
CA GLN A 149 9.03 -3.62 -23.12
C GLN A 149 8.61 -2.20 -22.72
N SER A 150 9.14 -1.74 -21.59
CA SER A 150 8.99 -0.35 -21.19
C SER A 150 9.99 0.49 -21.97
N THR A 151 9.52 1.48 -22.70
CA THR A 151 10.38 2.45 -23.41
C THR A 151 10.20 3.82 -22.79
N VAL A 152 11.25 4.63 -22.80
CA VAL A 152 11.22 6.01 -22.28
C VAL A 152 10.11 6.86 -22.92
N THR A 153 9.62 6.46 -24.09
CA THR A 153 8.63 7.20 -24.88
C THR A 153 7.20 6.67 -24.75
N ASN A 154 7.01 5.45 -24.24
CA ASN A 154 5.69 4.86 -24.09
C ASN A 154 5.51 4.28 -22.68
N ASN A 155 5.14 5.16 -21.77
CA ASN A 155 4.90 4.82 -20.36
C ASN A 155 3.40 4.63 -20.06
N ARG A 156 2.60 4.42 -21.09
CA ARG A 156 1.17 4.20 -20.98
C ARG A 156 0.83 2.75 -21.29
N LEU A 157 0.06 2.15 -20.42
CA LEU A 157 -0.39 0.77 -20.49
C LEU A 157 -1.89 0.77 -20.69
N ASP A 158 -2.34 0.33 -21.87
CA ASP A 158 -3.74 0.38 -22.26
C ASP A 158 -4.40 -0.98 -22.07
N TYR A 159 -5.58 -0.97 -21.46
CA TYR A 159 -6.38 -2.13 -21.13
C TYR A 159 -7.85 -1.92 -21.47
N ARG A 160 -8.59 -3.02 -21.51
CA ARG A 160 -10.02 -3.02 -21.84
C ARG A 160 -10.78 -3.99 -20.96
N PHE A 161 -11.83 -3.50 -20.32
CA PHE A 161 -12.85 -4.33 -19.67
C PHE A 161 -14.00 -4.61 -20.60
N THR A 162 -14.48 -5.86 -20.59
CA THR A 162 -15.69 -6.27 -21.28
C THR A 162 -16.52 -7.13 -20.35
N LEU A 163 -17.82 -6.81 -20.21
CA LEU A 163 -18.73 -7.62 -19.42
C LEU A 163 -19.09 -8.88 -20.22
N LYS A 164 -18.89 -10.05 -19.65
CA LYS A 164 -19.18 -11.36 -20.28
C LYS A 164 -20.36 -12.05 -19.61
N ASN A 165 -21.18 -12.68 -20.42
CA ASN A 165 -22.19 -13.59 -19.91
C ASN A 165 -21.52 -14.91 -19.49
N THR A 166 -21.72 -15.31 -18.26
CA THR A 166 -21.32 -16.64 -17.78
C THR A 166 -22.43 -17.67 -18.05
N VAL A 167 -22.15 -18.95 -17.88
CA VAL A 167 -23.15 -20.02 -18.08
C VAL A 167 -24.33 -19.98 -17.09
N ARG A 168 -24.30 -19.07 -16.15
CA ARG A 168 -25.34 -18.90 -15.13
C ARG A 168 -26.51 -18.09 -15.66
N ASN A 169 -27.66 -18.18 -14.98
CA ASN A 169 -28.82 -17.35 -15.29
C ASN A 169 -28.48 -15.86 -15.11
N LEU A 170 -28.72 -15.09 -16.17
CA LEU A 170 -28.50 -13.65 -16.15
C LEU A 170 -29.62 -12.96 -15.39
N VAL A 171 -29.27 -12.34 -14.24
CA VAL A 171 -30.14 -11.53 -13.40
C VAL A 171 -29.74 -10.07 -13.53
N VAL A 172 -30.71 -9.19 -13.72
CA VAL A 172 -30.49 -7.74 -13.82
C VAL A 172 -30.28 -7.13 -12.44
N GLY A 173 -29.47 -6.11 -12.36
CA GLY A 173 -29.15 -5.38 -11.13
C GLY A 173 -27.86 -4.60 -11.28
N ASP A 174 -27.50 -3.91 -10.23
CA ASP A 174 -26.22 -3.22 -10.13
C ASP A 174 -25.11 -4.23 -9.83
N TYR A 175 -23.91 -3.94 -10.32
CA TYR A 175 -22.71 -4.71 -10.05
C TYR A 175 -21.51 -3.80 -9.85
N SER A 176 -20.53 -4.31 -9.13
CA SER A 176 -19.21 -3.68 -8.96
C SER A 176 -18.13 -4.73 -8.84
N ALA A 177 -16.89 -4.35 -9.11
CA ALA A 177 -15.71 -5.16 -8.86
C ALA A 177 -14.61 -4.29 -8.28
N ILE A 178 -13.76 -4.88 -7.45
CA ILE A 178 -12.52 -4.27 -6.98
C ILE A 178 -11.38 -5.13 -7.51
N ILE A 179 -10.57 -4.54 -8.36
CA ILE A 179 -9.41 -5.17 -8.97
C ILE A 179 -8.20 -4.37 -8.52
N ARG A 180 -7.23 -5.03 -7.90
CA ARG A 180 -5.95 -4.45 -7.53
C ARG A 180 -4.94 -4.81 -8.57
N TYR A 181 -3.92 -3.98 -8.76
CA TYR A 181 -2.82 -4.33 -9.64
C TYR A 181 -1.48 -4.02 -8.98
N ARG A 182 -0.45 -4.74 -9.39
CA ARG A 182 0.94 -4.49 -9.09
C ARG A 182 1.78 -4.62 -10.34
N ILE A 183 2.83 -3.83 -10.41
CA ILE A 183 3.77 -3.82 -11.54
C ILE A 183 5.08 -4.44 -11.06
N GLU A 184 5.60 -5.36 -11.85
CA GLU A 184 6.89 -5.99 -11.63
C GLU A 184 7.84 -5.61 -12.75
N TYR A 185 9.10 -5.34 -12.39
CA TYR A 185 10.15 -4.86 -13.28
C TYR A 185 11.27 -5.89 -13.36
N PHE A 186 11.82 -6.07 -14.57
CA PHE A 186 12.92 -7.01 -14.86
C PHE A 186 13.88 -6.45 -15.88
#